data_82f7d940dc05b5f2e9f6913ad73b7f15
#
_entry.id   82f7d940dc05b5f2e9f6913ad73b7f15
#
_cell.length_a   1.000
_cell.length_b   1.000
_cell.length_c   1.000
_cell.angle_alpha   90.00
_cell.angle_beta   90.00
_cell.angle_gamma   90.00
#
_symmetry.space_group_name_H-M   'P 1'
#
loop_
_entity.id
_entity.type
_entity.pdbx_description
1 polymer ?
#
loop_
_entity_poly.entity_id
_entity_poly.type
_entity_poly.pdbx_seq_one_letter_code
_entity_poly.pdbx_strand_id
1 'polypeptide(L)'
;MKTRGIWIFCLYLLFVGGSNAQNRFVYTNDDSFSGPNTVSAFAVNANGGLSKIAGSPFSTGGTGAGGNGFGSSRRIAISLDGRFLFAANDGSNDVSSFTINATSGVLTPITGSPFPTGGNDAGGVTLAISPDGRFLYVSNTNSSNITFFRVSNGSLQAVGSPVSVPGGTFPVDMKVTADGKYLAVTLVSFSGGLIGMYNVGSDGSLSQTPGSPFPDGNPAGGFTDSLDSNCAADHLFVLNNSGLPLVDVFSIASSGTLSQIPNSPFTTPGTGGGSLYLSPDERRLFVGNQQNSISVFGVSPDGSLTLVPNSPFSAAGGAFLSGLATDSTSKFVYGAGFINEIVGLTVNPDGSLSPIAGSPFTTAQFGGLESLAAYPPKTCGTTLTVNILIKPGSSPASINTKSQGTIPVAILSQPNFNAPTEVNLHSLTFGHSGNEPSLALCDSTPEDVNGDGLADLVCHFATQNTTFQLGDAQGMLKGMTLDQHAFVGTAPIVVVAPK
;
A
#
# COMPACT_ATOMS: atom_id res chain seq x y z
N MET A 1 64.57 35.24 -25.77
CA MET A 1 64.00 34.05 -25.04
C MET A 1 62.58 34.39 -24.68
N LYS A 2 61.61 33.75 -25.34
CA LYS A 2 60.19 33.95 -25.07
C LYS A 2 59.69 32.70 -24.31
N THR A 3 59.35 32.88 -23.03
CA THR A 3 58.72 31.84 -22.18
C THR A 3 57.24 31.71 -22.52
N ARG A 4 56.82 30.53 -23.01
CA ARG A 4 55.40 30.15 -23.23
C ARG A 4 54.89 29.59 -21.93
N GLY A 5 53.88 30.25 -21.32
CA GLY A 5 53.09 29.71 -20.21
C GLY A 5 52.08 28.70 -20.74
N ILE A 6 52.15 27.52 -20.19
CA ILE A 6 51.16 26.46 -20.43
C ILE A 6 50.05 26.65 -19.37
N TRP A 7 48.83 26.96 -19.85
CA TRP A 7 47.63 26.96 -19.01
C TRP A 7 47.03 25.55 -19.01
N ILE A 8 47.07 24.88 -17.86
CA ILE A 8 46.36 23.61 -17.65
C ILE A 8 44.94 23.97 -17.24
N PHE A 9 43.98 23.75 -18.12
CA PHE A 9 42.55 23.75 -17.78
C PHE A 9 42.21 22.45 -17.04
N CYS A 10 42.05 22.52 -15.72
CA CYS A 10 41.37 21.44 -14.97
C CYS A 10 39.88 21.46 -15.28
N LEU A 11 39.45 20.52 -16.09
CA LEU A 11 38.04 20.25 -16.31
C LEU A 11 37.46 19.53 -15.07
N TYR A 12 36.80 20.29 -14.19
CA TYR A 12 35.99 19.70 -13.12
C TYR A 12 34.76 19.06 -13.74
N LEU A 13 34.77 17.73 -13.89
CA LEU A 13 33.57 16.96 -14.11
C LEU A 13 32.76 17.01 -12.81
N LEU A 14 31.74 17.85 -12.79
CA LEU A 14 30.65 17.75 -11.81
C LEU A 14 29.92 16.44 -12.06
N PHE A 15 30.27 15.40 -11.31
CA PHE A 15 29.37 14.25 -11.10
C PHE A 15 28.17 14.78 -10.31
N VAL A 16 27.12 15.17 -11.01
CA VAL A 16 25.78 15.24 -10.41
C VAL A 16 25.41 13.80 -10.09
N GLY A 17 25.63 13.41 -8.84
CA GLY A 17 25.08 12.18 -8.30
C GLY A 17 23.57 12.26 -8.43
N GLY A 18 23.02 11.69 -9.50
CA GLY A 18 21.58 11.48 -9.61
C GLY A 18 21.18 10.58 -8.47
N SER A 19 20.40 11.09 -7.52
CA SER A 19 19.60 10.22 -6.66
C SER A 19 18.87 9.27 -7.60
N ASN A 20 19.09 7.96 -7.47
CA ASN A 20 18.31 6.95 -8.18
C ASN A 20 16.87 7.05 -7.67
N ALA A 21 16.10 7.99 -8.24
CA ALA A 21 14.66 8.02 -8.00
C ALA A 21 14.13 6.67 -8.48
N GLN A 22 13.60 5.88 -7.57
CA GLN A 22 12.99 4.61 -7.90
C GLN A 22 11.95 4.82 -8.99
N ASN A 23 12.01 4.02 -10.06
CA ASN A 23 11.04 4.11 -11.15
C ASN A 23 9.66 3.78 -10.61
N ARG A 24 8.67 4.58 -10.98
CA ARG A 24 7.28 4.44 -10.55
C ARG A 24 6.41 4.22 -11.76
N PHE A 25 5.51 3.27 -11.65
CA PHE A 25 4.58 2.92 -12.73
C PHE A 25 3.16 2.79 -12.18
N VAL A 26 2.19 2.98 -13.07
CA VAL A 26 0.77 2.68 -12.82
C VAL A 26 0.31 1.75 -13.93
N TYR A 27 -0.37 0.69 -13.55
CA TYR A 27 -0.96 -0.29 -14.46
C TYR A 27 -2.46 -0.33 -14.25
N THR A 28 -3.23 -0.47 -15.34
CA THR A 28 -4.67 -0.72 -15.29
C THR A 28 -4.99 -2.09 -15.84
N ASN A 29 -5.96 -2.78 -15.27
CA ASN A 29 -6.68 -3.83 -15.99
C ASN A 29 -7.79 -3.13 -16.77
N ASP A 30 -7.71 -3.17 -18.09
CA ASP A 30 -8.61 -2.39 -18.96
C ASP A 30 -10.00 -3.03 -19.09
N ASP A 31 -10.17 -4.29 -18.71
CA ASP A 31 -11.43 -5.07 -18.69
C ASP A 31 -12.39 -4.76 -19.85
N SER A 32 -11.95 -4.97 -21.07
CA SER A 32 -12.68 -4.56 -22.26
C SER A 32 -14.11 -5.12 -22.29
N PHE A 33 -15.08 -4.31 -22.76
CA PHE A 33 -16.52 -4.64 -22.79
C PHE A 33 -16.85 -5.92 -23.57
N SER A 34 -16.07 -6.23 -24.57
CA SER A 34 -16.17 -7.49 -25.32
C SER A 34 -14.89 -7.68 -26.15
N GLY A 35 -14.22 -8.79 -25.96
CA GLY A 35 -13.03 -9.11 -26.72
C GLY A 35 -11.76 -9.23 -25.88
N PRO A 36 -10.57 -9.15 -26.52
CA PRO A 36 -9.30 -9.32 -25.83
C PRO A 36 -9.10 -8.30 -24.72
N ASN A 37 -8.74 -8.75 -23.52
CA ASN A 37 -8.39 -7.88 -22.42
C ASN A 37 -6.94 -7.42 -22.52
N THR A 38 -6.65 -6.23 -21.96
CA THR A 38 -5.30 -5.65 -21.96
C THR A 38 -4.94 -5.04 -20.60
N VAL A 39 -3.63 -4.80 -20.42
CA VAL A 39 -3.09 -3.99 -19.33
C VAL A 39 -2.46 -2.74 -19.93
N SER A 40 -3.03 -1.57 -19.63
CA SER A 40 -2.39 -0.29 -19.93
C SER A 40 -1.35 0.03 -18.88
N ALA A 41 -0.20 0.55 -19.29
CA ALA A 41 0.95 0.79 -18.42
C ALA A 41 1.52 2.20 -18.63
N PHE A 42 1.82 2.88 -17.54
CA PHE A 42 2.28 4.27 -17.52
C PHE A 42 3.45 4.45 -16.56
N ALA A 43 4.43 5.25 -16.97
CA ALA A 43 5.47 5.78 -16.09
C ALA A 43 4.94 7.01 -15.36
N VAL A 44 5.22 7.11 -14.06
CA VAL A 44 4.86 8.25 -13.22
C VAL A 44 6.00 9.26 -13.23
N ASN A 45 5.74 10.44 -13.76
CA ASN A 45 6.68 11.55 -13.81
C ASN A 45 6.91 12.18 -12.41
N ALA A 46 7.92 13.02 -12.27
CA ALA A 46 8.23 13.68 -11.00
C ALA A 46 7.07 14.54 -10.44
N ASN A 47 6.22 15.08 -11.31
CA ASN A 47 5.03 15.88 -10.97
C ASN A 47 3.74 15.05 -10.87
N GLY A 48 3.83 13.71 -10.92
CA GLY A 48 2.68 12.81 -10.89
C GLY A 48 2.00 12.57 -12.23
N GLY A 49 2.37 13.30 -13.29
CA GLY A 49 1.82 13.08 -14.63
C GLY A 49 2.16 11.68 -15.15
N LEU A 50 1.26 11.10 -15.94
CA LEU A 50 1.42 9.77 -16.51
C LEU A 50 1.89 9.84 -17.97
N SER A 51 2.89 9.03 -18.30
CA SER A 51 3.38 8.85 -19.67
C SER A 51 3.27 7.39 -20.06
N LYS A 52 2.63 7.09 -21.20
CA LYS A 52 2.42 5.71 -21.66
C LYS A 52 3.77 5.00 -21.86
N ILE A 53 3.91 3.78 -21.34
CA ILE A 53 5.11 2.94 -21.49
C ILE A 53 5.13 2.35 -22.93
N ALA A 54 6.32 2.22 -23.49
CA ALA A 54 6.50 1.62 -24.81
C ALA A 54 5.93 0.19 -24.86
N GLY A 55 5.12 -0.10 -25.86
CA GLY A 55 4.43 -1.37 -26.02
C GLY A 55 3.09 -1.49 -25.29
N SER A 56 2.73 -0.49 -24.44
CA SER A 56 1.40 -0.43 -23.84
C SER A 56 0.32 -0.11 -24.90
N PRO A 57 -0.86 -0.76 -24.83
CA PRO A 57 -1.27 -1.77 -23.87
C PRO A 57 -0.69 -3.15 -24.14
N PHE A 58 -0.53 -3.96 -23.08
CA PHE A 58 -0.05 -5.34 -23.17
C PHE A 58 -1.24 -6.30 -23.16
N SER A 59 -1.30 -7.21 -24.17
CA SER A 59 -2.36 -8.22 -24.25
C SER A 59 -2.26 -9.19 -23.07
N THR A 60 -3.40 -9.47 -22.44
CA THR A 60 -3.50 -10.49 -21.39
C THR A 60 -3.60 -11.91 -21.97
N GLY A 61 -4.06 -12.06 -23.22
CA GLY A 61 -4.38 -13.35 -23.84
C GLY A 61 -5.75 -13.90 -23.42
N GLY A 62 -6.44 -13.27 -22.46
CA GLY A 62 -7.82 -13.56 -22.08
C GLY A 62 -8.80 -12.49 -22.58
N THR A 63 -10.06 -12.56 -22.12
CA THR A 63 -11.12 -11.63 -22.50
C THR A 63 -11.70 -10.91 -21.27
N GLY A 64 -12.09 -9.64 -21.44
CA GLY A 64 -12.80 -8.88 -20.44
C GLY A 64 -14.31 -9.16 -20.47
N ALA A 65 -15.03 -8.76 -19.43
CA ALA A 65 -16.49 -8.87 -19.30
C ALA A 65 -17.22 -7.53 -19.38
N GLY A 66 -16.49 -6.43 -19.49
CA GLY A 66 -17.06 -5.11 -19.70
C GLY A 66 -17.94 -4.59 -18.58
N GLY A 67 -17.60 -4.90 -17.35
CA GLY A 67 -18.36 -4.42 -16.19
C GLY A 67 -19.66 -5.19 -15.90
N ASN A 68 -19.83 -6.36 -16.47
CA ASN A 68 -20.94 -7.27 -16.17
C ASN A 68 -20.82 -7.93 -14.78
N GLY A 69 -20.08 -7.35 -13.85
CA GLY A 69 -19.92 -7.85 -12.48
C GLY A 69 -20.16 -6.75 -11.45
N PHE A 70 -20.17 -7.12 -10.18
CA PHE A 70 -20.10 -6.17 -9.08
C PHE A 70 -18.77 -5.39 -9.19
N GLY A 71 -18.81 -4.10 -8.85
CA GLY A 71 -17.61 -3.26 -8.85
C GLY A 71 -16.52 -3.91 -7.96
N SER A 72 -15.39 -4.24 -8.55
CA SER A 72 -14.25 -4.78 -7.81
C SER A 72 -13.03 -3.90 -8.01
N SER A 73 -12.46 -3.45 -6.93
CA SER A 73 -11.29 -2.58 -6.95
C SER A 73 -9.97 -3.33 -7.23
N ARG A 74 -9.95 -4.67 -7.19
CA ARG A 74 -8.72 -5.47 -7.25
C ARG A 74 -8.71 -6.54 -8.34
N ARG A 75 -8.87 -6.11 -9.61
CA ARG A 75 -8.71 -6.99 -10.78
C ARG A 75 -7.28 -7.06 -11.29
N ILE A 76 -6.37 -6.33 -10.67
CA ILE A 76 -4.95 -6.31 -10.97
C ILE A 76 -4.17 -6.30 -9.65
N ALA A 77 -3.09 -7.07 -9.58
CA ALA A 77 -2.24 -7.16 -8.41
C ALA A 77 -0.76 -7.22 -8.82
N ILE A 78 0.12 -6.64 -8.01
CA ILE A 78 1.57 -6.74 -8.16
C ILE A 78 2.10 -7.53 -6.96
N SER A 79 3.00 -8.49 -7.20
CA SER A 79 3.70 -9.19 -6.13
C SER A 79 4.52 -8.20 -5.30
N LEU A 80 4.60 -8.40 -3.96
CA LEU A 80 5.25 -7.42 -3.07
C LEU A 80 6.75 -7.24 -3.35
N ASP A 81 7.40 -8.21 -4.00
CA ASP A 81 8.78 -8.09 -4.50
C ASP A 81 8.87 -7.28 -5.81
N GLY A 82 7.74 -6.80 -6.35
CA GLY A 82 7.66 -6.01 -7.57
C GLY A 82 7.97 -6.78 -8.87
N ARG A 83 8.17 -8.10 -8.82
CA ARG A 83 8.62 -8.86 -9.99
C ARG A 83 7.51 -9.28 -10.93
N PHE A 84 6.29 -9.48 -10.42
CA PHE A 84 5.18 -10.05 -11.17
C PHE A 84 3.92 -9.18 -11.07
N LEU A 85 3.19 -9.14 -12.18
CA LEU A 85 1.87 -8.55 -12.25
C LEU A 85 0.88 -9.64 -12.66
N PHE A 86 -0.27 -9.64 -11.98
CA PHE A 86 -1.41 -10.52 -12.26
C PHE A 86 -2.60 -9.68 -12.67
N ALA A 87 -3.27 -10.06 -13.74
CA ALA A 87 -4.47 -9.38 -14.26
C ALA A 87 -5.59 -10.40 -14.46
N ALA A 88 -6.76 -10.11 -13.91
CA ALA A 88 -7.95 -10.91 -14.09
C ALA A 88 -8.57 -10.71 -15.46
N ASN A 89 -9.08 -11.76 -16.05
CA ASN A 89 -9.84 -11.75 -17.30
C ASN A 89 -11.24 -12.30 -17.00
N ASP A 90 -12.14 -11.40 -16.69
CA ASP A 90 -13.49 -11.76 -16.23
C ASP A 90 -14.30 -12.51 -17.27
N GLY A 91 -14.12 -12.18 -18.57
CA GLY A 91 -14.83 -12.82 -19.68
C GLY A 91 -14.38 -14.26 -19.95
N SER A 92 -13.10 -14.58 -19.75
CA SER A 92 -12.55 -15.91 -19.96
C SER A 92 -12.33 -16.71 -18.68
N ASN A 93 -12.61 -16.14 -17.49
CA ASN A 93 -12.42 -16.79 -16.19
C ASN A 93 -10.99 -17.33 -15.99
N ASP A 94 -10.02 -16.47 -16.23
CA ASP A 94 -8.62 -16.81 -16.06
C ASP A 94 -7.80 -15.61 -15.52
N VAL A 95 -6.57 -15.86 -15.13
CA VAL A 95 -5.62 -14.84 -14.64
C VAL A 95 -4.40 -14.85 -15.53
N SER A 96 -4.08 -13.68 -16.07
CA SER A 96 -2.85 -13.47 -16.79
C SER A 96 -1.73 -13.06 -15.86
N SER A 97 -0.54 -13.55 -16.13
CA SER A 97 0.66 -13.26 -15.35
C SER A 97 1.78 -12.74 -16.21
N PHE A 98 2.49 -11.73 -15.72
CA PHE A 98 3.59 -11.04 -16.39
C PHE A 98 4.78 -10.86 -15.47
N THR A 99 6.00 -10.82 -16.02
CA THR A 99 7.14 -10.20 -15.37
C THR A 99 7.11 -8.69 -15.59
N ILE A 100 7.52 -7.92 -14.58
CA ILE A 100 7.71 -6.48 -14.67
C ILE A 100 9.19 -6.17 -14.84
N ASN A 101 9.54 -5.40 -15.87
CA ASN A 101 10.87 -4.82 -15.94
C ASN A 101 10.95 -3.60 -15.02
N ALA A 102 11.68 -3.71 -13.92
CA ALA A 102 11.76 -2.68 -12.87
C ALA A 102 12.34 -1.33 -13.37
N THR A 103 13.05 -1.31 -14.50
CA THR A 103 13.62 -0.08 -15.06
C THR A 103 12.66 0.61 -16.04
N SER A 104 11.97 -0.15 -16.87
CA SER A 104 11.14 0.39 -17.97
C SER A 104 9.63 0.25 -17.74
N GLY A 105 9.20 -0.56 -16.77
CA GLY A 105 7.79 -0.89 -16.54
C GLY A 105 7.17 -1.81 -17.59
N VAL A 106 7.95 -2.29 -18.57
CA VAL A 106 7.48 -3.17 -19.65
C VAL A 106 7.08 -4.52 -19.07
N LEU A 107 5.92 -5.03 -19.51
CA LEU A 107 5.39 -6.33 -19.13
C LEU A 107 5.75 -7.40 -20.16
N THR A 108 6.16 -8.58 -19.67
CA THR A 108 6.40 -9.76 -20.49
C THR A 108 5.56 -10.92 -19.99
N PRO A 109 4.69 -11.54 -20.81
CA PRO A 109 3.84 -12.65 -20.35
C PRO A 109 4.67 -13.83 -19.83
N ILE A 110 4.21 -14.44 -18.74
CA ILE A 110 4.76 -15.70 -18.23
C ILE A 110 4.31 -16.86 -19.11
N THR A 111 5.21 -17.79 -19.37
CA THR A 111 4.90 -19.01 -20.15
C THR A 111 3.74 -19.77 -19.50
N GLY A 112 2.73 -20.11 -20.29
CA GLY A 112 1.52 -20.79 -19.86
C GLY A 112 0.40 -19.84 -19.38
N SER A 113 0.63 -18.54 -19.32
CA SER A 113 -0.41 -17.54 -19.11
C SER A 113 -1.34 -17.43 -20.32
N PRO A 114 -2.68 -17.22 -20.13
CA PRO A 114 -3.39 -17.10 -18.86
C PRO A 114 -3.72 -18.44 -18.18
N PHE A 115 -4.01 -18.41 -16.87
CA PHE A 115 -4.27 -19.58 -16.03
C PHE A 115 -5.76 -19.64 -15.63
N PRO A 116 -6.51 -20.73 -15.92
CA PRO A 116 -7.93 -20.84 -15.58
C PRO A 116 -8.19 -20.76 -14.08
N THR A 117 -9.24 -20.01 -13.67
CA THR A 117 -9.64 -19.86 -12.25
C THR A 117 -10.49 -21.03 -11.75
N GLY A 118 -11.08 -21.80 -12.67
CA GLY A 118 -12.08 -22.82 -12.32
C GLY A 118 -13.48 -22.26 -12.04
N GLY A 119 -13.70 -20.95 -12.21
CA GLY A 119 -15.03 -20.35 -12.28
C GLY A 119 -15.72 -20.69 -13.61
N ASN A 120 -17.05 -20.61 -13.66
CA ASN A 120 -17.85 -21.03 -14.81
C ASN A 120 -18.58 -19.90 -15.53
N ASP A 121 -18.40 -18.66 -15.10
CA ASP A 121 -19.23 -17.55 -15.57
C ASP A 121 -18.45 -16.23 -15.61
N ALA A 122 -18.67 -15.46 -16.66
CA ALA A 122 -18.19 -14.10 -16.81
C ALA A 122 -18.88 -13.20 -15.75
N GLY A 123 -18.23 -12.92 -14.61
CA GLY A 123 -18.92 -12.18 -13.56
C GLY A 123 -18.09 -11.77 -12.37
N GLY A 124 -16.93 -11.23 -12.61
CA GLY A 124 -16.12 -10.64 -11.56
C GLY A 124 -15.07 -11.60 -11.00
N VAL A 125 -13.84 -11.33 -11.33
CA VAL A 125 -12.65 -12.01 -10.80
C VAL A 125 -11.82 -10.99 -10.05
N THR A 126 -11.59 -11.19 -8.76
CA THR A 126 -10.71 -10.33 -7.98
C THR A 126 -9.51 -11.07 -7.45
N LEU A 127 -8.45 -10.35 -7.16
CA LEU A 127 -7.15 -10.91 -6.85
C LEU A 127 -6.66 -10.43 -5.48
N ALA A 128 -6.15 -11.34 -4.66
CA ALA A 128 -5.41 -11.01 -3.46
C ALA A 128 -4.14 -11.85 -3.38
N ILE A 129 -2.98 -11.20 -3.37
CA ILE A 129 -1.70 -11.89 -3.22
C ILE A 129 -1.28 -11.93 -1.76
N SER A 130 -0.70 -13.07 -1.33
CA SER A 130 -0.13 -13.18 0.02
C SER A 130 1.11 -12.28 0.17
N PRO A 131 1.39 -11.73 1.36
CA PRO A 131 2.54 -10.86 1.58
C PRO A 131 3.90 -11.49 1.26
N ASP A 132 4.02 -12.79 1.39
CA ASP A 132 5.23 -13.54 1.03
C ASP A 132 5.30 -13.90 -0.48
N GLY A 133 4.30 -13.51 -1.26
CA GLY A 133 4.21 -13.73 -2.70
C GLY A 133 4.01 -15.19 -3.13
N ARG A 134 3.79 -16.13 -2.18
CA ARG A 134 3.68 -17.56 -2.48
C ARG A 134 2.31 -17.99 -2.95
N PHE A 135 1.25 -17.24 -2.62
CA PHE A 135 -0.13 -17.60 -2.94
C PHE A 135 -0.89 -16.43 -3.55
N LEU A 136 -1.69 -16.74 -4.57
CA LEU A 136 -2.67 -15.82 -5.15
C LEU A 136 -4.06 -16.40 -4.93
N TYR A 137 -4.93 -15.63 -4.27
CA TYR A 137 -6.34 -15.94 -4.09
C TYR A 137 -7.14 -15.22 -5.16
N VAL A 138 -8.08 -15.94 -5.74
CA VAL A 138 -8.89 -15.48 -6.86
C VAL A 138 -10.36 -15.75 -6.55
N SER A 139 -11.18 -14.70 -6.44
CA SER A 139 -12.61 -14.89 -6.31
C SER A 139 -13.23 -15.24 -7.66
N ASN A 140 -14.22 -16.11 -7.65
CA ASN A 140 -15.11 -16.36 -8.77
C ASN A 140 -16.52 -15.95 -8.30
N THR A 141 -16.87 -14.69 -8.58
CA THR A 141 -18.03 -14.02 -7.96
C THR A 141 -19.33 -14.81 -8.20
N ASN A 142 -19.68 -15.10 -9.46
CA ASN A 142 -20.91 -15.82 -9.79
C ASN A 142 -20.88 -17.30 -9.39
N SER A 143 -19.69 -17.91 -9.33
CA SER A 143 -19.53 -19.28 -8.83
C SER A 143 -19.48 -19.37 -7.30
N SER A 144 -19.54 -18.24 -6.59
CA SER A 144 -19.57 -18.14 -5.11
C SER A 144 -18.44 -18.95 -4.45
N ASN A 145 -17.22 -18.82 -5.00
CA ASN A 145 -16.07 -19.53 -4.45
C ASN A 145 -14.76 -18.76 -4.63
N ILE A 146 -13.72 -19.22 -3.98
CA ILE A 146 -12.36 -18.68 -4.04
C ILE A 146 -11.43 -19.82 -4.47
N THR A 147 -10.72 -19.61 -5.57
CA THR A 147 -9.62 -20.48 -5.99
C THR A 147 -8.33 -19.93 -5.42
N PHE A 148 -7.42 -20.77 -4.97
CA PHE A 148 -6.10 -20.33 -4.62
C PHE A 148 -5.02 -21.04 -5.44
N PHE A 149 -4.00 -20.27 -5.78
CA PHE A 149 -2.88 -20.71 -6.58
C PHE A 149 -1.59 -20.62 -5.78
N ARG A 150 -0.74 -21.60 -5.96
CA ARG A 150 0.68 -21.46 -5.61
C ARG A 150 1.37 -20.67 -6.72
N VAL A 151 2.12 -19.64 -6.32
CA VAL A 151 2.92 -18.81 -7.23
C VAL A 151 4.35 -19.31 -7.23
N SER A 152 4.89 -19.61 -8.41
CA SER A 152 6.29 -19.99 -8.57
C SER A 152 6.87 -19.28 -9.80
N ASN A 153 7.78 -18.34 -9.59
CA ASN A 153 8.34 -17.48 -10.65
C ASN A 153 7.27 -16.88 -11.58
N GLY A 154 6.16 -16.43 -10.98
CA GLY A 154 5.02 -15.85 -11.68
C GLY A 154 4.07 -16.86 -12.32
N SER A 155 4.42 -18.14 -12.45
CA SER A 155 3.52 -19.18 -12.89
C SER A 155 2.53 -19.53 -11.78
N LEU A 156 1.26 -19.79 -12.16
CA LEU A 156 0.18 -20.12 -11.26
C LEU A 156 -0.18 -21.58 -11.34
N GLN A 157 -0.23 -22.26 -10.21
CA GLN A 157 -0.70 -23.65 -10.09
C GLN A 157 -1.86 -23.69 -9.10
N ALA A 158 -3.06 -24.01 -9.57
CA ALA A 158 -4.21 -24.18 -8.69
C ALA A 158 -3.97 -25.31 -7.68
N VAL A 159 -4.38 -25.09 -6.42
CA VAL A 159 -4.18 -26.02 -5.31
C VAL A 159 -5.53 -26.41 -4.73
N GLY A 160 -5.83 -27.71 -4.77
CA GLY A 160 -7.09 -28.23 -4.26
C GLY A 160 -8.32 -27.85 -5.11
N SER A 161 -9.49 -27.97 -4.49
CA SER A 161 -10.76 -27.48 -5.05
C SER A 161 -11.03 -26.05 -4.58
N PRO A 162 -11.76 -25.23 -5.35
CA PRO A 162 -12.17 -23.89 -4.90
C PRO A 162 -12.93 -23.96 -3.57
N VAL A 163 -12.66 -23.00 -2.70
CA VAL A 163 -13.31 -22.88 -1.39
C VAL A 163 -14.63 -22.13 -1.56
N SER A 164 -15.75 -22.76 -1.26
CA SER A 164 -17.06 -22.11 -1.32
C SER A 164 -17.17 -21.02 -0.25
N VAL A 165 -17.74 -19.87 -0.63
CA VAL A 165 -18.17 -18.85 0.34
C VAL A 165 -19.55 -19.21 0.92
N PRO A 166 -20.01 -18.58 2.01
CA PRO A 166 -21.33 -18.84 2.58
C PRO A 166 -22.45 -18.75 1.54
N GLY A 167 -23.39 -19.69 1.58
CA GLY A 167 -24.48 -19.81 0.58
C GLY A 167 -25.31 -18.53 0.45
N GLY A 168 -25.64 -18.16 -0.78
CA GLY A 168 -26.39 -16.94 -1.10
C GLY A 168 -25.56 -15.66 -1.08
N THR A 169 -24.21 -15.76 -1.03
CA THR A 169 -23.30 -14.61 -1.11
C THR A 169 -22.37 -14.71 -2.31
N PHE A 170 -21.86 -13.53 -2.74
CA PHE A 170 -20.96 -13.36 -3.87
C PHE A 170 -19.69 -12.64 -3.39
N PRO A 171 -18.49 -13.25 -3.53
CA PRO A 171 -17.23 -12.57 -3.18
C PRO A 171 -16.92 -11.48 -4.21
N VAL A 172 -16.66 -10.25 -3.73
CA VAL A 172 -16.49 -9.07 -4.60
C VAL A 172 -15.10 -8.46 -4.50
N ASP A 173 -14.57 -8.28 -3.30
CA ASP A 173 -13.21 -7.78 -3.08
C ASP A 173 -12.51 -8.60 -2.00
N MET A 174 -11.19 -8.68 -2.07
CA MET A 174 -10.39 -9.50 -1.17
C MET A 174 -9.06 -8.84 -0.81
N LYS A 175 -8.61 -9.05 0.43
CA LYS A 175 -7.29 -8.65 0.90
C LYS A 175 -6.71 -9.67 1.85
N VAL A 176 -5.46 -10.08 1.63
CA VAL A 176 -4.69 -10.78 2.65
C VAL A 176 -4.12 -9.74 3.61
N THR A 177 -4.28 -9.95 4.92
CA THR A 177 -3.70 -9.07 5.95
C THR A 177 -2.18 -9.03 5.83
N ALA A 178 -1.56 -7.93 6.27
CA ALA A 178 -0.13 -7.71 6.09
C ALA A 178 0.76 -8.76 6.78
N ASP A 179 0.28 -9.35 7.87
CA ASP A 179 0.95 -10.45 8.58
C ASP A 179 0.75 -11.84 7.92
N GLY A 180 -0.05 -11.88 6.83
CA GLY A 180 -0.32 -13.10 6.06
C GLY A 180 -1.25 -14.11 6.74
N LYS A 181 -1.84 -13.77 7.90
CA LYS A 181 -2.63 -14.74 8.68
C LYS A 181 -4.07 -14.87 8.22
N TYR A 182 -4.64 -13.80 7.67
CA TYR A 182 -6.06 -13.78 7.32
C TYR A 182 -6.28 -13.32 5.90
N LEU A 183 -7.31 -13.89 5.25
CA LEU A 183 -7.92 -13.35 4.04
C LEU A 183 -9.28 -12.75 4.42
N ALA A 184 -9.43 -11.42 4.25
CA ALA A 184 -10.71 -10.73 4.34
C ALA A 184 -11.37 -10.69 2.97
N VAL A 185 -12.68 -10.88 2.93
CA VAL A 185 -13.47 -10.96 1.69
C VAL A 185 -14.77 -10.18 1.88
N THR A 186 -15.07 -9.22 1.02
CA THR A 186 -16.41 -8.65 0.96
C THR A 186 -17.36 -9.62 0.29
N LEU A 187 -18.49 -9.85 0.92
CA LEU A 187 -19.51 -10.80 0.48
C LEU A 187 -20.83 -10.04 0.29
N VAL A 188 -21.27 -9.94 -0.95
CA VAL A 188 -22.55 -9.32 -1.28
C VAL A 188 -23.66 -10.37 -1.22
N SER A 189 -24.79 -10.01 -0.64
CA SER A 189 -26.02 -10.82 -0.67
C SER A 189 -27.24 -9.94 -0.95
N PHE A 190 -28.35 -10.55 -1.32
CA PHE A 190 -29.61 -9.83 -1.51
C PHE A 190 -30.21 -9.28 -0.19
N SER A 191 -29.68 -9.69 0.96
CA SER A 191 -30.12 -9.26 2.30
C SER A 191 -29.16 -8.28 2.99
N GLY A 192 -28.05 -7.90 2.34
CA GLY A 192 -27.04 -6.99 2.88
C GLY A 192 -25.62 -7.49 2.66
N GLY A 193 -24.65 -6.65 3.04
CA GLY A 193 -23.23 -6.95 2.94
C GLY A 193 -22.74 -7.76 4.14
N LEU A 194 -21.78 -8.63 3.90
CA LEU A 194 -21.10 -9.43 4.91
C LEU A 194 -19.59 -9.38 4.67
N ILE A 195 -18.82 -9.69 5.71
CA ILE A 195 -17.36 -9.80 5.65
C ILE A 195 -16.99 -11.24 5.99
N GLY A 196 -16.46 -11.98 5.01
CA GLY A 196 -15.85 -13.27 5.22
C GLY A 196 -14.42 -13.10 5.75
N MET A 197 -14.10 -13.75 6.86
CA MET A 197 -12.74 -13.84 7.38
C MET A 197 -12.27 -15.29 7.35
N TYR A 198 -11.10 -15.53 6.79
CA TYR A 198 -10.53 -16.87 6.66
C TYR A 198 -9.10 -16.88 7.22
N ASN A 199 -8.76 -17.91 8.01
CA ASN A 199 -7.37 -18.20 8.33
C ASN A 199 -6.65 -18.66 7.06
N VAL A 200 -5.44 -18.19 6.88
CA VAL A 200 -4.51 -18.59 5.81
C VAL A 200 -3.51 -19.59 6.39
N GLY A 201 -3.57 -20.82 5.93
CA GLY A 201 -2.63 -21.87 6.32
C GLY A 201 -1.24 -21.64 5.72
N SER A 202 -0.23 -22.26 6.29
CA SER A 202 1.16 -22.19 5.77
C SER A 202 1.31 -22.79 4.35
N ASP A 203 0.36 -23.60 3.93
CA ASP A 203 0.24 -24.18 2.59
C ASP A 203 -0.66 -23.36 1.65
N GLY A 204 -1.25 -22.26 2.14
CA GLY A 204 -2.19 -21.38 1.44
C GLY A 204 -3.66 -21.76 1.59
N SER A 205 -3.97 -22.87 2.28
CA SER A 205 -5.35 -23.31 2.49
C SER A 205 -6.15 -22.28 3.31
N LEU A 206 -7.45 -22.21 3.04
CA LEU A 206 -8.38 -21.31 3.71
C LEU A 206 -9.33 -22.08 4.64
N SER A 207 -9.52 -21.56 5.85
CA SER A 207 -10.57 -22.01 6.78
C SER A 207 -11.23 -20.82 7.44
N GLN A 208 -12.56 -20.82 7.57
CA GLN A 208 -13.28 -19.72 8.20
C GLN A 208 -12.79 -19.47 9.63
N THR A 209 -12.68 -18.19 10.00
CA THR A 209 -12.43 -17.81 11.40
C THR A 209 -13.70 -17.95 12.25
N PRO A 210 -13.59 -18.06 13.57
CA PRO A 210 -14.76 -18.11 14.46
C PRO A 210 -15.68 -16.91 14.25
N GLY A 211 -16.96 -17.15 14.03
CA GLY A 211 -17.98 -16.13 13.82
C GLY A 211 -18.10 -15.59 12.39
N SER A 212 -17.20 -15.97 11.48
CA SER A 212 -17.29 -15.59 10.06
C SER A 212 -18.49 -16.29 9.38
N PRO A 213 -19.25 -15.59 8.48
CA PRO A 213 -19.09 -14.19 8.09
C PRO A 213 -19.66 -13.20 9.12
N PHE A 214 -19.06 -12.02 9.18
CA PHE A 214 -19.49 -10.92 10.04
C PHE A 214 -20.41 -9.96 9.28
N PRO A 215 -21.43 -9.34 9.93
CA PRO A 215 -22.17 -8.24 9.34
C PRO A 215 -21.24 -7.06 9.02
N ASP A 216 -21.52 -6.36 7.92
CA ASP A 216 -20.76 -5.20 7.49
C ASP A 216 -20.96 -3.94 8.33
N GLY A 217 -21.81 -4.00 9.35
CA GLY A 217 -22.11 -2.87 10.23
C GLY A 217 -23.20 -1.92 9.72
N ASN A 218 -23.71 -2.10 8.51
CA ASN A 218 -24.75 -1.25 7.95
C ASN A 218 -26.15 -1.74 8.25
N PRO A 219 -26.92 -1.06 9.15
CA PRO A 219 -28.26 -1.47 9.50
C PRO A 219 -29.30 -1.26 8.38
N ALA A 220 -28.98 -0.44 7.37
CA ALA A 220 -29.90 -0.13 6.28
C ALA A 220 -29.84 -1.14 5.12
N GLY A 221 -28.97 -2.14 5.19
CA GLY A 221 -28.64 -3.03 4.08
C GLY A 221 -27.85 -2.28 3.01
N GLY A 222 -27.19 -2.97 2.13
CA GLY A 222 -26.36 -2.42 1.07
C GLY A 222 -25.34 -3.44 0.60
N PHE A 223 -24.48 -3.02 -0.30
CA PHE A 223 -23.43 -3.87 -0.84
C PHE A 223 -22.09 -3.46 -0.27
N THR A 224 -21.32 -4.41 0.23
CA THR A 224 -19.91 -4.21 0.56
C THR A 224 -19.10 -4.31 -0.71
N ASP A 225 -18.55 -3.18 -1.19
CA ASP A 225 -17.90 -3.14 -2.49
C ASP A 225 -16.36 -3.31 -2.41
N SER A 226 -15.73 -2.75 -1.39
CA SER A 226 -14.27 -2.71 -1.31
C SER A 226 -13.78 -2.74 0.12
N LEU A 227 -12.57 -3.25 0.34
CA LEU A 227 -11.93 -3.29 1.64
C LEU A 227 -10.42 -3.03 1.55
N ASP A 228 -9.82 -2.59 2.64
CA ASP A 228 -8.36 -2.56 2.81
C ASP A 228 -7.99 -2.78 4.27
N SER A 229 -6.75 -3.17 4.55
CA SER A 229 -6.25 -3.38 5.90
C SER A 229 -4.96 -2.58 6.12
N ASN A 230 -4.72 -2.22 7.38
CA ASN A 230 -3.47 -1.56 7.76
C ASN A 230 -2.32 -2.56 7.86
N CYS A 231 -1.10 -2.02 7.96
CA CYS A 231 0.12 -2.81 8.03
C CYS A 231 0.31 -3.52 9.38
N ALA A 232 -0.30 -3.01 10.44
CA ALA A 232 -0.34 -3.69 11.73
C ALA A 232 -1.21 -4.96 11.69
N ALA A 233 -2.03 -5.12 10.63
CA ALA A 233 -3.00 -6.22 10.48
C ALA A 233 -4.03 -6.29 11.63
N ASP A 234 -4.31 -5.15 12.26
CA ASP A 234 -5.22 -5.05 13.40
C ASP A 234 -6.48 -4.22 13.09
N HIS A 235 -6.53 -3.56 11.90
CA HIS A 235 -7.72 -2.83 11.43
C HIS A 235 -8.09 -3.20 10.00
N LEU A 236 -9.40 -3.33 9.76
CA LEU A 236 -10.01 -3.53 8.45
C LEU A 236 -10.96 -2.37 8.16
N PHE A 237 -10.77 -1.73 7.00
CA PHE A 237 -11.62 -0.68 6.46
C PHE A 237 -12.49 -1.26 5.36
N VAL A 238 -13.79 -1.06 5.43
CA VAL A 238 -14.77 -1.67 4.53
C VAL A 238 -15.68 -0.59 3.97
N LEU A 239 -15.77 -0.49 2.65
CA LEU A 239 -16.68 0.42 1.98
C LEU A 239 -18.04 -0.25 1.79
N ASN A 240 -19.04 0.39 2.32
CA ASN A 240 -20.41 0.00 2.19
C ASN A 240 -21.18 0.97 1.28
N ASN A 241 -21.78 0.45 0.23
CA ASN A 241 -22.47 1.24 -0.80
C ASN A 241 -23.99 1.12 -0.65
N SER A 242 -24.54 1.81 0.33
CA SER A 242 -25.99 1.86 0.58
C SER A 242 -26.53 3.26 0.48
N GLY A 243 -26.83 3.72 -0.71
CA GLY A 243 -27.45 5.04 -0.93
C GLY A 243 -26.62 6.25 -0.47
N LEU A 244 -26.19 6.28 0.79
CA LEU A 244 -25.11 7.11 1.32
C LEU A 244 -23.94 6.16 1.63
N PRO A 245 -22.79 6.26 0.94
CA PRO A 245 -21.68 5.37 1.18
C PRO A 245 -21.11 5.60 2.60
N LEU A 246 -20.80 4.49 3.27
CA LEU A 246 -20.24 4.46 4.61
C LEU A 246 -18.90 3.73 4.58
N VAL A 247 -17.99 4.14 5.44
CA VAL A 247 -16.79 3.36 5.74
C VAL A 247 -16.96 2.75 7.11
N ASP A 248 -17.09 1.44 7.15
CA ASP A 248 -17.02 0.68 8.38
C ASP A 248 -15.58 0.36 8.73
N VAL A 249 -15.22 0.48 9.99
CA VAL A 249 -13.90 0.13 10.48
C VAL A 249 -14.02 -0.89 11.60
N PHE A 250 -13.25 -1.96 11.47
CA PHE A 250 -13.22 -3.07 12.42
C PHE A 250 -11.81 -3.26 12.97
N SER A 251 -11.73 -3.58 14.25
CA SER A 251 -10.53 -4.19 14.82
C SER A 251 -10.51 -5.68 14.50
N ILE A 252 -9.31 -6.21 14.20
CA ILE A 252 -9.07 -7.63 13.94
C ILE A 252 -8.39 -8.23 15.18
N ALA A 253 -9.10 -9.11 15.89
CA ALA A 253 -8.52 -9.84 17.01
C ALA A 253 -7.51 -10.91 16.53
N SER A 254 -6.66 -11.39 17.43
CA SER A 254 -5.71 -12.48 17.17
C SER A 254 -6.35 -13.81 16.76
N SER A 255 -7.67 -13.94 16.91
CA SER A 255 -8.49 -15.08 16.41
C SER A 255 -9.04 -14.85 15.00
N GLY A 256 -8.83 -13.67 14.40
CA GLY A 256 -9.48 -13.24 13.16
C GLY A 256 -10.93 -12.78 13.31
N THR A 257 -11.42 -12.65 14.55
CA THR A 257 -12.75 -12.11 14.83
C THR A 257 -12.76 -10.59 14.62
N LEU A 258 -13.82 -10.09 13.99
CA LEU A 258 -14.00 -8.65 13.76
C LEU A 258 -14.88 -8.03 14.85
N SER A 259 -14.50 -6.84 15.29
CA SER A 259 -15.30 -6.00 16.17
C SER A 259 -15.28 -4.57 15.64
N GLN A 260 -16.45 -3.99 15.41
CA GLN A 260 -16.56 -2.62 14.93
C GLN A 260 -15.98 -1.65 15.97
N ILE A 261 -15.14 -0.69 15.53
CA ILE A 261 -14.55 0.30 16.45
C ILE A 261 -15.60 1.35 16.88
N PRO A 262 -15.37 2.09 17.98
CA PRO A 262 -16.25 3.18 18.38
C PRO A 262 -16.41 4.23 17.26
N ASN A 263 -17.63 4.76 17.13
CA ASN A 263 -18.05 5.75 16.14
C ASN A 263 -18.08 5.28 14.68
N SER A 264 -17.71 4.03 14.38
CA SER A 264 -17.99 3.41 13.08
C SER A 264 -19.50 3.10 12.96
N PRO A 265 -20.13 3.26 11.76
CA PRO A 265 -19.54 3.66 10.48
C PRO A 265 -19.32 5.17 10.33
N PHE A 266 -18.38 5.54 9.46
CA PHE A 266 -18.07 6.93 9.10
C PHE A 266 -18.74 7.28 7.77
N THR A 267 -19.53 8.36 7.76
CA THR A 267 -20.24 8.83 6.56
C THR A 267 -19.28 9.46 5.57
N THR A 268 -19.36 9.05 4.29
CA THR A 268 -18.67 9.75 3.21
C THR A 268 -19.59 10.82 2.60
N PRO A 269 -19.08 12.00 2.25
CA PRO A 269 -19.91 13.04 1.63
C PRO A 269 -20.19 12.81 0.14
N GLY A 270 -19.55 11.79 -0.47
CA GLY A 270 -19.80 11.42 -1.87
C GLY A 270 -21.06 10.60 -2.05
N THR A 271 -21.48 10.40 -3.29
CA THR A 271 -22.61 9.53 -3.63
C THR A 271 -22.09 8.25 -4.32
N GLY A 272 -22.55 7.10 -3.85
CA GLY A 272 -22.17 5.79 -4.38
C GLY A 272 -20.65 5.54 -4.30
N GLY A 273 -20.21 4.68 -3.39
CA GLY A 273 -18.81 4.28 -3.32
C GLY A 273 -18.50 3.23 -4.40
N GLY A 274 -17.31 3.33 -5.03
CA GLY A 274 -16.84 2.34 -6.00
C GLY A 274 -15.54 1.64 -5.59
N SER A 275 -14.71 2.29 -4.79
CA SER A 275 -13.43 1.73 -4.33
C SER A 275 -12.93 2.40 -3.07
N LEU A 276 -12.11 1.67 -2.32
CA LEU A 276 -11.46 2.16 -1.10
C LEU A 276 -9.98 1.81 -1.16
N TYR A 277 -9.12 2.75 -0.75
CA TYR A 277 -7.67 2.54 -0.74
C TYR A 277 -7.01 3.27 0.44
N LEU A 278 -6.27 2.53 1.25
CA LEU A 278 -5.43 3.07 2.32
C LEU A 278 -4.05 3.43 1.77
N SER A 279 -3.64 4.69 1.96
CA SER A 279 -2.33 5.16 1.48
C SER A 279 -1.17 4.32 2.03
N PRO A 280 -0.02 4.23 1.33
CA PRO A 280 1.15 3.50 1.81
C PRO A 280 1.65 3.96 3.18
N ASP A 281 1.58 5.25 3.47
CA ASP A 281 1.95 5.85 4.76
C ASP A 281 0.86 5.71 5.84
N GLU A 282 -0.29 5.09 5.49
CA GLU A 282 -1.45 4.83 6.36
C GLU A 282 -2.09 6.07 6.99
N ARG A 283 -1.76 7.27 6.51
CA ARG A 283 -2.30 8.52 7.03
C ARG A 283 -3.59 8.95 6.37
N ARG A 284 -3.91 8.39 5.20
CA ARG A 284 -5.09 8.76 4.41
C ARG A 284 -5.83 7.54 3.91
N LEU A 285 -7.14 7.60 4.02
CA LEU A 285 -8.05 6.66 3.37
C LEU A 285 -8.79 7.41 2.25
N PHE A 286 -8.71 6.88 1.04
CA PHE A 286 -9.36 7.41 -0.13
C PHE A 286 -10.59 6.57 -0.48
N VAL A 287 -11.71 7.22 -0.79
CA VAL A 287 -12.92 6.57 -1.28
C VAL A 287 -13.28 7.16 -2.63
N GLY A 288 -13.25 6.34 -3.67
CA GLY A 288 -13.68 6.70 -5.02
C GLY A 288 -15.21 6.72 -5.08
N ASN A 289 -15.77 7.84 -5.48
CA ASN A 289 -17.22 8.03 -5.58
C ASN A 289 -17.69 7.91 -7.03
N GLN A 290 -18.98 7.59 -7.21
CA GLN A 290 -19.61 7.48 -8.53
C GLN A 290 -19.69 8.80 -9.31
N GLN A 291 -19.57 9.93 -8.66
CA GLN A 291 -19.68 11.27 -9.27
C GLN A 291 -18.33 11.95 -9.43
N ASN A 292 -17.35 11.28 -9.99
CA ASN A 292 -16.03 11.86 -10.31
C ASN A 292 -15.40 12.61 -9.15
N SER A 293 -15.47 12.07 -7.98
CA SER A 293 -14.86 12.67 -6.80
C SER A 293 -14.21 11.64 -5.91
N ILE A 294 -13.28 12.09 -5.09
CA ILE A 294 -12.61 11.26 -4.08
C ILE A 294 -12.88 11.86 -2.71
N SER A 295 -13.50 11.08 -1.83
CA SER A 295 -13.58 11.43 -0.42
C SER A 295 -12.28 11.04 0.27
N VAL A 296 -11.77 11.91 1.14
CA VAL A 296 -10.49 11.72 1.84
C VAL A 296 -10.70 11.81 3.33
N PHE A 297 -10.19 10.81 4.05
CA PHE A 297 -10.15 10.81 5.51
C PHE A 297 -8.70 10.77 6.00
N GLY A 298 -8.43 11.48 7.10
CA GLY A 298 -7.28 11.23 7.94
C GLY A 298 -7.51 9.97 8.75
N VAL A 299 -6.50 9.11 8.86
CA VAL A 299 -6.55 7.86 9.62
C VAL A 299 -5.71 8.00 10.89
N SER A 300 -6.32 7.73 12.02
CA SER A 300 -5.63 7.71 13.33
C SER A 300 -5.12 6.30 13.65
N PRO A 301 -4.14 6.15 14.55
CA PRO A 301 -3.58 4.83 14.92
C PRO A 301 -4.60 3.83 15.50
N ASP A 302 -5.71 4.31 16.05
CA ASP A 302 -6.82 3.49 16.57
C ASP A 302 -7.86 3.12 15.49
N GLY A 303 -7.58 3.41 14.22
CA GLY A 303 -8.46 3.16 13.08
C GLY A 303 -9.53 4.23 12.89
N SER A 304 -9.69 5.21 13.80
CA SER A 304 -10.71 6.25 13.67
C SER A 304 -10.43 7.16 12.46
N LEU A 305 -11.51 7.59 11.80
CA LEU A 305 -11.47 8.39 10.60
C LEU A 305 -11.93 9.82 10.86
N THR A 306 -11.17 10.78 10.31
CA THR A 306 -11.56 12.21 10.33
C THR A 306 -11.63 12.72 8.90
N LEU A 307 -12.80 13.21 8.49
CA LEU A 307 -12.98 13.73 7.13
C LEU A 307 -12.08 14.95 6.90
N VAL A 308 -11.33 14.94 5.79
CA VAL A 308 -10.51 16.09 5.40
C VAL A 308 -11.42 17.25 4.99
N PRO A 309 -11.19 18.49 5.47
CA PRO A 309 -12.01 19.65 5.11
C PRO A 309 -12.16 19.82 3.60
N ASN A 310 -13.35 20.18 3.16
CA ASN A 310 -13.77 20.32 1.75
C ASN A 310 -13.79 19.01 0.94
N SER A 311 -13.63 17.85 1.56
CA SER A 311 -13.92 16.57 0.92
C SER A 311 -15.44 16.46 0.60
N PRO A 312 -15.85 15.87 -0.56
CA PRO A 312 -15.04 15.18 -1.55
C PRO A 312 -14.38 16.15 -2.55
N PHE A 313 -13.23 15.75 -3.07
CA PHE A 313 -12.49 16.51 -4.09
C PHE A 313 -12.87 16.05 -5.50
N SER A 314 -13.11 17.00 -6.41
CA SER A 314 -13.42 16.67 -7.81
C SER A 314 -12.22 16.03 -8.50
N ALA A 315 -12.47 14.95 -9.22
CA ALA A 315 -11.45 14.23 -9.98
C ALA A 315 -11.38 14.63 -11.46
N ALA A 316 -12.14 15.65 -11.89
CA ALA A 316 -12.12 16.26 -13.22
C ALA A 316 -11.95 15.27 -14.38
N GLY A 317 -12.93 14.45 -14.65
CA GLY A 317 -12.93 13.41 -15.71
C GLY A 317 -13.83 12.27 -15.30
N GLY A 318 -14.00 11.28 -16.11
CA GLY A 318 -14.65 9.98 -15.91
C GLY A 318 -15.78 9.86 -14.88
N ALA A 319 -16.79 9.11 -15.18
CA ALA A 319 -17.81 8.70 -14.22
C ALA A 319 -17.32 7.50 -13.43
N PHE A 320 -17.73 7.30 -12.19
CA PHE A 320 -17.57 6.11 -11.37
C PHE A 320 -16.10 5.62 -11.18
N LEU A 321 -15.47 6.01 -10.09
CA LEU A 321 -14.11 5.56 -9.76
C LEU A 321 -14.15 4.18 -9.10
N SER A 322 -13.96 3.13 -9.90
CA SER A 322 -14.00 1.73 -9.48
C SER A 322 -12.65 1.21 -8.98
N GLY A 323 -11.56 1.86 -9.34
CA GLY A 323 -10.20 1.51 -8.92
C GLY A 323 -9.44 2.72 -8.40
N LEU A 324 -8.77 2.57 -7.28
CA LEU A 324 -7.86 3.56 -6.72
C LEU A 324 -6.48 2.96 -6.47
N ALA A 325 -5.46 3.77 -6.67
CA ALA A 325 -4.10 3.48 -6.24
C ALA A 325 -3.37 4.77 -5.89
N THR A 326 -2.38 4.70 -5.02
CA THR A 326 -1.43 5.79 -4.81
C THR A 326 -0.04 5.36 -5.24
N ASP A 327 0.80 6.34 -5.58
CA ASP A 327 2.22 6.03 -5.72
C ASP A 327 2.82 5.65 -4.35
N SER A 328 3.97 4.98 -4.37
CA SER A 328 4.64 4.51 -3.15
C SER A 328 5.03 5.62 -2.17
N THR A 329 5.06 6.88 -2.63
CA THR A 329 5.38 8.04 -1.78
C THR A 329 4.17 8.69 -1.14
N SER A 330 2.95 8.18 -1.38
CA SER A 330 1.67 8.77 -0.93
C SER A 330 1.44 10.21 -1.40
N LYS A 331 2.18 10.68 -2.41
CA LYS A 331 2.06 12.06 -2.95
C LYS A 331 1.03 12.20 -4.04
N PHE A 332 0.70 11.11 -4.71
CA PHE A 332 -0.24 11.10 -5.81
C PHE A 332 -1.27 9.99 -5.64
N VAL A 333 -2.53 10.31 -5.91
CA VAL A 333 -3.60 9.32 -5.98
C VAL A 333 -4.14 9.29 -7.41
N TYR A 334 -4.36 8.08 -7.90
CA TYR A 334 -4.91 7.81 -9.22
C TYR A 334 -6.22 7.05 -9.07
N GLY A 335 -7.21 7.43 -9.88
CA GLY A 335 -8.50 6.77 -9.95
C GLY A 335 -8.83 6.36 -11.37
N ALA A 336 -9.34 5.15 -11.55
CA ALA A 336 -9.83 4.67 -12.84
C ALA A 336 -11.29 4.25 -12.74
N GLY A 337 -11.99 4.32 -13.84
CA GLY A 337 -13.42 4.04 -13.91
C GLY A 337 -13.89 3.64 -15.30
N PHE A 338 -15.21 3.72 -15.52
CA PHE A 338 -15.87 3.20 -16.72
C PHE A 338 -15.48 3.82 -18.07
N ILE A 339 -14.73 4.90 -18.14
CA ILE A 339 -14.49 5.64 -19.38
C ILE A 339 -13.01 5.80 -19.69
N ASN A 340 -12.31 4.68 -19.94
CA ASN A 340 -10.93 4.62 -20.46
C ASN A 340 -10.02 5.82 -20.06
N GLU A 341 -10.15 6.28 -18.83
CA GLU A 341 -9.39 7.40 -18.28
C GLU A 341 -8.87 7.08 -16.88
N ILE A 342 -7.65 7.54 -16.62
CA ILE A 342 -7.08 7.61 -15.27
C ILE A 342 -7.08 9.07 -14.85
N VAL A 343 -7.79 9.40 -13.78
CA VAL A 343 -7.66 10.71 -13.13
C VAL A 343 -6.46 10.68 -12.17
N GLY A 344 -5.66 11.72 -12.17
CA GLY A 344 -4.52 11.87 -11.28
C GLY A 344 -4.63 13.13 -10.45
N LEU A 345 -4.42 13.02 -9.13
CA LEU A 345 -4.45 14.13 -8.19
C LEU A 345 -3.23 14.09 -7.28
N THR A 346 -2.71 15.26 -6.96
CA THR A 346 -1.68 15.46 -5.93
C THR A 346 -2.33 15.45 -4.56
N VAL A 347 -1.76 14.74 -3.63
CA VAL A 347 -2.13 14.74 -2.21
C VAL A 347 -1.34 15.85 -1.52
N ASN A 348 -2.02 16.91 -1.11
CA ASN A 348 -1.40 18.02 -0.40
C ASN A 348 -1.10 17.65 1.07
N PRO A 349 -0.20 18.37 1.77
CA PRO A 349 0.15 18.06 3.16
C PRO A 349 -1.04 18.07 4.13
N ASP A 350 -2.06 18.89 3.87
CA ASP A 350 -3.31 18.96 4.65
C ASP A 350 -4.29 17.82 4.32
N GLY A 351 -3.98 17.00 3.30
CA GLY A 351 -4.82 15.90 2.80
C GLY A 351 -5.81 16.33 1.71
N SER A 352 -5.88 17.61 1.37
CA SER A 352 -6.67 18.05 0.21
C SER A 352 -6.07 17.53 -1.10
N LEU A 353 -6.90 17.40 -2.14
CA LEU A 353 -6.47 16.93 -3.45
C LEU A 353 -6.50 18.04 -4.48
N SER A 354 -5.48 18.07 -5.35
CA SER A 354 -5.37 19.00 -6.46
C SER A 354 -5.14 18.24 -7.78
N PRO A 355 -5.83 18.57 -8.89
CA PRO A 355 -5.64 17.89 -10.16
C PRO A 355 -4.19 17.96 -10.65
N ILE A 356 -3.66 16.85 -11.16
CA ILE A 356 -2.36 16.82 -11.84
C ILE A 356 -2.51 17.38 -13.25
N ALA A 357 -1.54 18.20 -13.69
CA ALA A 357 -1.54 18.75 -15.03
C ALA A 357 -1.56 17.64 -16.10
N GLY A 358 -2.49 17.73 -17.04
CA GLY A 358 -2.70 16.73 -18.09
C GLY A 358 -3.66 15.60 -17.69
N SER A 359 -4.13 15.56 -16.46
CA SER A 359 -5.23 14.65 -16.05
C SER A 359 -6.56 15.14 -16.71
N PRO A 360 -7.44 14.20 -17.16
CA PRO A 360 -7.30 12.74 -17.14
C PRO A 360 -6.36 12.19 -18.23
N PHE A 361 -5.78 11.00 -17.96
CA PHE A 361 -4.89 10.29 -18.89
C PHE A 361 -5.64 9.15 -19.56
N THR A 362 -5.60 9.07 -20.89
CA THR A 362 -6.37 8.08 -21.65
C THR A 362 -5.71 6.69 -21.60
N THR A 363 -6.48 5.65 -21.23
CA THR A 363 -6.14 4.24 -21.35
C THR A 363 -6.37 3.75 -22.80
N ALA A 364 -6.15 2.48 -23.10
CA ALA A 364 -6.15 2.02 -24.48
C ALA A 364 -7.51 1.56 -24.99
N GLN A 365 -8.39 1.12 -24.12
CA GLN A 365 -9.65 0.47 -24.48
C GLN A 365 -10.83 1.13 -23.79
N PHE A 366 -11.96 1.18 -24.45
CA PHE A 366 -13.24 1.46 -23.82
C PHE A 366 -13.61 0.22 -23.01
N GLY A 367 -13.29 0.23 -21.73
CA GLY A 367 -13.45 -0.89 -20.82
C GLY A 367 -14.57 -0.69 -19.82
N GLY A 368 -14.79 -1.69 -19.02
CA GLY A 368 -15.70 -1.69 -17.90
C GLY A 368 -15.08 -1.08 -16.64
N LEU A 369 -15.20 -1.79 -15.52
CA LEU A 369 -14.67 -1.40 -14.24
C LEU A 369 -13.13 -1.56 -14.20
N GLU A 370 -12.41 -0.52 -14.56
CA GLU A 370 -10.94 -0.51 -14.50
C GLU A 370 -10.46 -0.56 -13.05
N SER A 371 -9.44 -1.37 -12.79
CA SER A 371 -8.72 -1.35 -11.52
C SER A 371 -7.26 -0.99 -11.72
N LEU A 372 -6.65 -0.43 -10.67
CA LEU A 372 -5.30 0.12 -10.69
C LEU A 372 -4.35 -0.64 -9.77
N ALA A 373 -3.10 -0.76 -10.20
CA ALA A 373 -1.99 -1.15 -9.35
C ALA A 373 -0.80 -0.22 -9.56
N ALA A 374 -0.21 0.27 -8.47
CA ALA A 374 0.97 1.12 -8.50
C ALA A 374 2.24 0.31 -8.23
N TYR A 375 3.32 0.66 -8.91
CA TYR A 375 4.66 0.11 -8.72
C TYR A 375 5.62 1.21 -8.22
N PRO A 376 6.48 0.93 -7.26
CA PRO A 376 6.49 -0.31 -6.46
C PRO A 376 5.20 -0.48 -5.66
N PRO A 377 4.80 -1.73 -5.36
CA PRO A 377 3.60 -1.97 -4.58
C PRO A 377 3.75 -1.46 -3.15
N LYS A 378 2.61 -1.18 -2.48
CA LYS A 378 2.62 -0.94 -1.03
C LYS A 378 3.19 -2.18 -0.34
N THR A 379 4.37 -2.05 0.25
CA THR A 379 4.91 -3.05 1.15
C THR A 379 4.62 -2.62 2.58
N CYS A 380 3.87 -3.45 3.31
CA CYS A 380 3.88 -3.40 4.75
C CYS A 380 5.21 -4.02 5.18
N GLY A 381 6.24 -3.20 5.26
CA GLY A 381 7.58 -3.69 5.50
C GLY A 381 7.63 -4.46 6.82
N THR A 382 8.27 -5.61 6.82
CA THR A 382 8.89 -6.12 8.03
C THR A 382 9.68 -4.95 8.61
N THR A 383 9.33 -4.50 9.81
CA THR A 383 10.05 -3.41 10.48
C THR A 383 11.54 -3.73 10.43
N LEU A 384 12.31 -2.96 9.68
CA LEU A 384 13.74 -3.17 9.56
C LEU A 384 14.36 -2.99 10.94
N THR A 385 15.06 -4.00 11.43
CA THR A 385 15.86 -3.85 12.65
C THR A 385 17.17 -3.16 12.29
N VAL A 386 17.36 -1.94 12.81
CA VAL A 386 18.60 -1.19 12.64
C VAL A 386 19.41 -1.20 13.94
N ASN A 387 20.73 -1.19 13.80
CA ASN A 387 21.58 -0.98 14.96
C ASN A 387 21.64 0.50 15.30
N ILE A 388 21.56 0.83 16.60
CA ILE A 388 21.72 2.21 17.09
C ILE A 388 22.74 2.26 18.24
N LEU A 389 23.38 3.41 18.39
CA LEU A 389 24.20 3.72 19.55
C LEU A 389 23.60 4.94 20.26
N ILE A 390 23.17 4.75 21.50
CA ILE A 390 22.69 5.85 22.35
C ILE A 390 23.88 6.44 23.10
N LYS A 391 24.12 7.74 22.96
CA LYS A 391 25.35 8.41 23.43
C LYS A 391 26.61 7.64 23.00
N PRO A 392 26.99 7.69 21.72
CA PRO A 392 28.15 6.96 21.19
C PRO A 392 29.37 7.07 22.12
N GLY A 393 30.07 5.97 22.32
CA GLY A 393 31.15 5.84 23.29
C GLY A 393 30.71 5.46 24.73
N SER A 394 29.41 5.29 24.99
CA SER A 394 28.88 4.87 26.28
C SER A 394 27.99 3.62 26.12
N SER A 395 28.25 2.55 26.85
CA SER A 395 27.37 1.37 26.87
C SER A 395 27.40 0.71 28.25
N PRO A 396 26.25 0.64 28.98
CA PRO A 396 24.97 1.32 28.69
C PRO A 396 25.05 2.83 28.83
N ALA A 397 24.20 3.54 28.06
CA ALA A 397 24.14 5.01 28.13
C ALA A 397 23.40 5.48 29.38
N SER A 398 24.00 6.36 30.18
CA SER A 398 23.34 6.94 31.36
C SER A 398 22.42 8.08 30.97
N ILE A 399 21.13 7.99 31.33
CA ILE A 399 20.10 9.00 31.04
C ILE A 399 19.65 9.67 32.35
N ASN A 400 19.82 10.99 32.41
CA ASN A 400 19.24 11.82 33.48
C ASN A 400 17.98 12.49 32.95
N THR A 401 16.83 12.06 33.40
CA THR A 401 15.51 12.54 32.92
C THR A 401 15.22 14.02 33.22
N LYS A 402 15.96 14.66 34.12
CA LYS A 402 15.87 16.12 34.40
C LYS A 402 16.80 16.97 33.53
N SER A 403 17.63 16.34 32.67
CA SER A 403 18.49 17.08 31.75
C SER A 403 17.65 17.90 30.76
N GLN A 404 18.00 19.18 30.60
CA GLN A 404 17.39 20.06 29.59
C GLN A 404 18.08 19.93 28.21
N GLY A 405 19.08 19.07 28.09
CA GLY A 405 19.81 18.83 26.85
C GLY A 405 19.18 17.73 25.98
N THR A 406 19.95 17.34 24.98
CA THR A 406 19.57 16.26 24.05
C THR A 406 20.36 14.99 24.30
N ILE A 407 19.81 13.89 23.83
CA ILE A 407 20.46 12.58 23.79
C ILE A 407 20.87 12.33 22.35
N PRO A 408 22.17 12.26 22.03
CA PRO A 408 22.63 11.84 20.70
C PRO A 408 22.40 10.35 20.51
N VAL A 409 21.84 9.99 19.35
CA VAL A 409 21.62 8.63 18.92
C VAL A 409 22.17 8.49 17.51
N ALA A 410 23.15 7.61 17.31
CA ALA A 410 23.63 7.24 16.00
C ALA A 410 22.78 6.09 15.45
N ILE A 411 22.25 6.26 14.25
CA ILE A 411 21.59 5.23 13.45
C ILE A 411 22.65 4.66 12.52
N LEU A 412 23.02 3.40 12.75
CA LEU A 412 24.14 2.78 12.06
C LEU A 412 23.72 2.27 10.68
N SER A 413 24.52 2.59 9.68
CA SER A 413 24.39 2.00 8.35
C SER A 413 24.78 0.52 8.36
N GLN A 414 24.23 -0.24 7.41
CA GLN A 414 24.46 -1.67 7.25
C GLN A 414 24.58 -1.96 5.75
N PRO A 415 25.08 -3.12 5.31
CA PRO A 415 25.29 -3.42 3.89
C PRO A 415 24.06 -3.21 2.99
N ASN A 416 22.84 -3.28 3.55
CA ASN A 416 21.56 -3.12 2.85
C ASN A 416 20.72 -1.93 3.38
N PHE A 417 21.34 -1.02 4.14
CA PHE A 417 20.67 0.15 4.70
C PHE A 417 21.66 1.29 4.91
N ASN A 418 21.47 2.40 4.21
CA ASN A 418 22.29 3.60 4.30
C ASN A 418 21.54 4.69 5.08
N ALA A 419 21.82 4.80 6.39
CA ALA A 419 21.08 5.69 7.28
C ALA A 419 21.06 7.15 6.83
N PRO A 420 22.19 7.79 6.41
CA PRO A 420 22.19 9.17 5.94
C PRO A 420 21.32 9.47 4.72
N THR A 421 21.13 8.51 3.83
CA THR A 421 20.42 8.71 2.56
C THR A 421 19.02 8.10 2.52
N GLU A 422 18.74 7.16 3.40
CA GLU A 422 17.46 6.42 3.40
C GLU A 422 16.50 6.84 4.50
N VAL A 423 16.98 7.40 5.62
CA VAL A 423 16.13 7.77 6.75
C VAL A 423 15.29 9.00 6.45
N ASN A 424 13.97 8.90 6.64
CA ASN A 424 13.07 10.04 6.67
C ASN A 424 13.14 10.72 8.05
N LEU A 425 13.91 11.81 8.16
CA LEU A 425 14.16 12.50 9.42
C LEU A 425 12.89 12.93 10.15
N HIS A 426 11.82 13.29 9.41
CA HIS A 426 10.55 13.75 9.99
C HIS A 426 9.72 12.63 10.65
N SER A 427 10.09 11.37 10.40
CA SER A 427 9.43 10.20 10.98
C SER A 427 10.05 9.74 12.29
N LEU A 428 11.20 10.29 12.68
CA LEU A 428 11.98 9.80 13.81
C LEU A 428 11.32 10.11 15.15
N THR A 429 11.17 9.06 15.95
CA THR A 429 10.72 9.12 17.35
C THR A 429 11.67 8.31 18.22
N PHE A 430 11.91 8.76 19.46
CA PHE A 430 12.85 8.10 20.37
C PHE A 430 12.46 8.29 21.83
N GLY A 431 12.50 7.20 22.61
CA GLY A 431 12.25 7.26 24.06
C GLY A 431 11.96 5.91 24.69
N HIS A 432 11.12 5.92 25.71
CA HIS A 432 10.70 4.74 26.49
C HIS A 432 10.00 3.69 25.62
N SER A 433 9.07 4.10 24.75
CA SER A 433 8.29 3.22 23.88
C SER A 433 8.72 3.30 22.41
N GLY A 434 9.55 4.30 22.06
CA GLY A 434 9.92 4.63 20.69
C GLY A 434 8.84 5.39 19.94
N ASN A 435 7.76 5.82 20.57
CA ASN A 435 6.70 6.61 19.94
C ASN A 435 6.78 8.12 20.35
N GLU A 436 7.77 8.48 21.12
CA GLU A 436 7.93 9.80 21.68
C GLU A 436 8.47 10.79 20.62
N PRO A 437 7.74 11.89 20.30
CA PRO A 437 8.18 12.89 19.33
C PRO A 437 9.25 13.80 19.96
N SER A 438 10.42 13.24 20.21
CA SER A 438 11.53 13.86 20.93
C SER A 438 12.63 14.39 20.03
N LEU A 439 12.57 14.20 18.71
CA LEU A 439 13.59 14.68 17.76
C LEU A 439 13.78 16.20 17.89
N ALA A 440 15.03 16.63 18.08
CA ALA A 440 15.40 18.03 18.06
C ALA A 440 16.07 18.42 16.73
N LEU A 441 17.10 17.66 16.32
CA LEU A 441 17.83 17.87 15.05
C LEU A 441 18.61 16.60 14.68
N CYS A 442 19.06 16.50 13.43
CA CYS A 442 20.07 15.53 13.01
C CYS A 442 21.28 16.30 12.45
N ASP A 443 22.47 15.72 12.58
CA ASP A 443 23.70 16.31 12.07
C ASP A 443 23.70 16.32 10.56
N SER A 444 24.18 17.41 9.96
CA SER A 444 24.22 17.58 8.52
C SER A 444 25.37 16.83 7.84
N THR A 445 26.36 16.42 8.62
CA THR A 445 27.54 15.70 8.14
C THR A 445 27.51 14.29 8.70
N PRO A 446 27.35 13.25 7.86
CA PRO A 446 27.44 11.87 8.31
C PRO A 446 28.84 11.51 8.80
N GLU A 447 28.92 10.64 9.83
CA GLU A 447 30.16 10.17 10.44
C GLU A 447 30.15 8.64 10.51
N ASP A 448 31.32 8.00 10.38
CA ASP A 448 31.49 6.59 10.71
C ASP A 448 31.68 6.46 12.23
N VAL A 449 30.58 6.28 12.96
CA VAL A 449 30.55 6.32 14.43
C VAL A 449 31.08 5.03 15.06
N ASN A 450 30.95 3.92 14.38
CA ASN A 450 31.33 2.58 14.89
C ASN A 450 32.63 2.06 14.30
N GLY A 451 33.22 2.72 13.29
CA GLY A 451 34.52 2.37 12.68
C GLY A 451 34.43 1.21 11.67
N ASP A 452 33.23 0.97 11.09
CA ASP A 452 33.00 -0.13 10.11
C ASP A 452 33.21 0.29 8.65
N GLY A 453 33.50 1.56 8.40
CA GLY A 453 33.73 2.15 7.08
C GLY A 453 32.46 2.63 6.40
N LEU A 454 31.30 2.54 7.05
CA LEU A 454 30.03 3.09 6.56
C LEU A 454 29.71 4.40 7.30
N ALA A 455 29.19 5.39 6.57
CA ALA A 455 28.76 6.63 7.19
C ALA A 455 27.43 6.44 7.90
N ASP A 456 27.31 6.88 9.16
CA ASP A 456 26.14 6.79 10.02
C ASP A 456 25.40 8.12 10.13
N LEU A 457 24.18 8.09 10.61
CA LEU A 457 23.35 9.27 10.84
C LEU A 457 23.23 9.53 12.34
N VAL A 458 23.73 10.68 12.83
CA VAL A 458 23.56 11.08 14.22
C VAL A 458 22.40 12.05 14.36
N CYS A 459 21.47 11.73 15.24
CA CYS A 459 20.33 12.57 15.58
C CYS A 459 20.25 12.84 17.08
N HIS A 460 19.75 14.00 17.45
CA HIS A 460 19.67 14.50 18.81
C HIS A 460 18.20 14.58 19.27
N PHE A 461 17.90 13.96 20.40
CA PHE A 461 16.53 13.87 20.92
C PHE A 461 16.40 14.61 22.26
N ALA A 462 15.41 15.49 22.37
CA ALA A 462 15.18 16.28 23.57
C ALA A 462 14.87 15.38 24.77
N THR A 463 15.74 15.35 25.77
CA THR A 463 15.64 14.43 26.94
C THR A 463 14.28 14.52 27.63
N GLN A 464 13.72 15.72 27.76
CA GLN A 464 12.44 15.96 28.43
C GLN A 464 11.25 15.27 27.72
N ASN A 465 11.37 15.04 26.42
CA ASN A 465 10.30 14.46 25.60
C ASN A 465 10.43 12.94 25.43
N THR A 466 11.49 12.30 25.97
CA THR A 466 11.72 10.85 25.77
C THR A 466 10.92 9.97 26.72
N THR A 467 10.26 10.52 27.72
CA THR A 467 9.42 9.84 28.74
C THR A 467 10.08 8.67 29.48
N PHE A 468 11.43 8.60 29.49
CA PHE A 468 12.16 7.56 30.23
C PHE A 468 11.85 7.58 31.71
N GLN A 469 11.78 6.36 32.31
CA GLN A 469 11.48 6.15 33.73
C GLN A 469 12.60 5.37 34.43
N LEU A 470 12.69 5.52 35.73
CA LEU A 470 13.61 4.69 36.53
C LEU A 470 13.27 3.22 36.34
N GLY A 471 14.30 2.44 36.00
CA GLY A 471 14.14 1.02 35.70
C GLY A 471 14.12 0.68 34.22
N ASP A 472 14.02 1.66 33.30
CA ASP A 472 14.16 1.42 31.89
C ASP A 472 15.58 0.93 31.58
N ALA A 473 15.67 -0.22 30.91
CA ALA A 473 16.92 -0.87 30.54
C ALA A 473 17.31 -0.69 29.06
N GLN A 474 16.36 -0.19 28.23
CA GLN A 474 16.56 0.05 26.81
C GLN A 474 15.93 1.36 26.39
N GLY A 475 16.57 2.06 25.46
CA GLY A 475 15.96 3.13 24.68
C GLY A 475 15.58 2.60 23.31
N MET A 476 14.41 3.04 22.79
CA MET A 476 13.86 2.59 21.51
C MET A 476 13.76 3.77 20.55
N LEU A 477 14.29 3.59 19.35
CA LEU A 477 14.15 4.47 18.20
C LEU A 477 13.22 3.83 17.19
N LYS A 478 12.29 4.60 16.64
CA LYS A 478 11.48 4.20 15.49
C LYS A 478 11.54 5.27 14.41
N GLY A 479 11.34 4.87 13.18
CA GLY A 479 11.28 5.76 12.05
C GLY A 479 10.83 5.04 10.79
N MET A 480 10.79 5.80 9.69
CA MET A 480 10.53 5.30 8.35
C MET A 480 11.72 5.63 7.47
N THR A 481 11.99 4.81 6.49
CA THR A 481 12.87 5.17 5.38
C THR A 481 12.15 6.10 4.41
N LEU A 482 12.87 6.73 3.48
CA LEU A 482 12.27 7.59 2.45
C LEU A 482 11.36 6.80 1.49
N ASP A 483 11.62 5.51 1.34
CA ASP A 483 10.79 4.56 0.58
C ASP A 483 9.72 3.85 1.45
N GLN A 484 9.42 4.42 2.63
CA GLN A 484 8.30 4.04 3.51
C GLN A 484 8.44 2.68 4.22
N HIS A 485 9.64 2.13 4.38
CA HIS A 485 9.85 0.99 5.27
C HIS A 485 9.99 1.46 6.73
N ALA A 486 9.17 0.90 7.61
CA ALA A 486 9.33 1.14 9.03
C ALA A 486 10.63 0.51 9.54
N PHE A 487 11.31 1.18 10.47
CA PHE A 487 12.45 0.60 11.16
C PHE A 487 12.41 0.84 12.67
N VAL A 488 13.06 -0.07 13.41
CA VAL A 488 13.21 0.03 14.85
C VAL A 488 14.66 -0.30 15.24
N GLY A 489 15.20 0.47 16.15
CA GLY A 489 16.46 0.21 16.80
C GLY A 489 16.33 0.28 18.31
N THR A 490 17.01 -0.61 19.03
CA THR A 490 17.09 -0.56 20.50
C THR A 490 18.54 -0.62 20.97
N ALA A 491 18.85 0.09 22.03
CA ALA A 491 20.16 0.02 22.68
C ALA A 491 20.04 0.15 24.21
N PRO A 492 20.98 -0.43 24.95
CA PRO A 492 20.92 -0.43 26.41
C PRO A 492 21.14 0.95 27.01
N ILE A 493 20.33 1.26 28.03
CA ILE A 493 20.43 2.49 28.84
C ILE A 493 20.38 2.17 30.33
N VAL A 494 20.78 3.15 31.14
CA VAL A 494 20.53 3.20 32.57
C VAL A 494 19.95 4.57 32.89
N VAL A 495 18.72 4.59 33.39
CA VAL A 495 18.11 5.83 33.86
C VAL A 495 18.57 6.07 35.27
N VAL A 496 19.28 7.20 35.48
CA VAL A 496 19.81 7.58 36.78
C VAL A 496 18.87 8.52 37.54
N ALA A 497 18.76 8.33 38.85
CA ALA A 497 18.00 9.20 39.71
C ALA A 497 18.59 10.63 39.64
N PRO A 498 17.75 11.65 39.60
CA PRO A 498 18.23 13.03 39.63
C PRO A 498 18.93 13.29 40.98
N LYS A 499 20.15 13.83 40.90
CA LYS A 499 20.86 14.35 42.09
C LYS A 499 20.24 15.65 42.58
#